data_1a58eb1e903dd5081489daf6ee8327ac
#
_entry.id   1a58eb1e903dd5081489daf6ee8327ac
#
_cell.length_a   1.000
_cell.length_b   1.000
_cell.length_c   1.000
_cell.angle_alpha   90.00
_cell.angle_beta   90.00
_cell.angle_gamma   90.00
#
_symmetry.space_group_name_H-M   'P 1'
#
loop_
_entity.id
_entity.type
_entity.pdbx_description
1 polymer ?
#
loop_
_entity_poly.entity_id
_entity_poly.type
_entity_poly.pdbx_seq_one_letter_code
_entity_poly.pdbx_strand_id
1 'polypeptide(L)'
;MQTSQMLVSEQTLQAYSFKGVKRILDIGGGTGAFLLAVKSKYPSIEATVFDLPNVINVAKSNYQKIDDIVGLLNFCPGDFLKDDIPSNQDVISLVRVLYDHEDSTVELLLKRIYEALPKGGSLLITEPMSGGSKPMRSSDCYFSFYTMAMTTGKVRSFEEHKAILLRTGFSNIVKHVVSAPFITQVMSAKK
;
A
#
# COMPACT_ATOMS: atom_id res chain seq x y z
N MET A 1 -4.60 -16.09 0.65
CA MET A 1 -4.23 -14.66 0.72
C MET A 1 -3.21 -14.32 1.81
N GLN A 2 -3.29 -14.85 3.04
CA GLN A 2 -2.33 -14.51 4.12
C GLN A 2 -0.87 -14.81 3.78
N THR A 3 -0.55 -15.97 3.22
CA THR A 3 0.83 -16.36 2.88
C THR A 3 1.46 -15.43 1.83
N SER A 4 0.69 -15.00 0.81
CA SER A 4 1.20 -14.05 -0.19
C SER A 4 1.41 -12.66 0.41
N GLN A 5 0.61 -12.26 1.39
CA GLN A 5 0.76 -10.98 2.08
C GLN A 5 2.06 -10.92 2.90
N MET A 6 2.47 -12.02 3.53
CA MET A 6 3.75 -12.09 4.25
C MET A 6 4.94 -11.86 3.31
N LEU A 7 4.95 -12.51 2.16
CA LEU A 7 6.00 -12.33 1.15
C LEU A 7 6.06 -10.88 0.63
N VAL A 8 4.91 -10.27 0.36
CA VAL A 8 4.84 -8.87 -0.08
C VAL A 8 5.37 -7.94 1.00
N SER A 9 4.98 -8.15 2.27
CA SER A 9 5.47 -7.35 3.40
C SER A 9 6.98 -7.47 3.57
N GLU A 10 7.52 -8.68 3.48
CA GLU A 10 8.97 -8.94 3.56
C GLU A 10 9.73 -8.21 2.44
N GLN A 11 9.30 -8.35 1.19
CA GLN A 11 9.90 -7.64 0.06
C GLN A 11 9.89 -6.11 0.26
N THR A 12 8.78 -5.59 0.77
CA THR A 12 8.64 -4.15 1.04
C THR A 12 9.60 -3.68 2.13
N LEU A 13 9.71 -4.44 3.23
CA LEU A 13 10.59 -4.13 4.37
C LEU A 13 12.09 -4.29 4.03
N GLN A 14 12.43 -5.09 3.04
CA GLN A 14 13.79 -5.20 2.51
C GLN A 14 14.12 -4.03 1.58
N ALA A 15 13.15 -3.60 0.77
CA ALA A 15 13.32 -2.58 -0.27
C ALA A 15 13.24 -1.15 0.26
N TYR A 16 12.40 -0.89 1.26
CA TYR A 16 12.14 0.45 1.80
C TYR A 16 12.47 0.55 3.30
N SER A 17 13.20 1.61 3.68
CA SER A 17 13.59 1.85 5.07
C SER A 17 12.61 2.81 5.76
N PHE A 18 12.01 2.37 6.86
CA PHE A 18 11.16 3.19 7.72
C PHE A 18 11.93 3.90 8.84
N LYS A 19 13.26 3.95 8.76
CA LYS A 19 14.09 4.64 9.77
C LYS A 19 13.72 6.13 9.82
N GLY A 20 13.38 6.62 11.01
CA GLY A 20 12.97 8.02 11.23
C GLY A 20 11.49 8.31 10.99
N VAL A 21 10.71 7.34 10.48
CA VAL A 21 9.25 7.44 10.37
C VAL A 21 8.64 7.33 11.76
N LYS A 22 7.75 8.25 12.10
CA LYS A 22 7.00 8.26 13.37
C LYS A 22 5.58 7.75 13.19
N ARG A 23 4.93 8.10 12.09
CA ARG A 23 3.54 7.76 11.79
C ARG A 23 3.39 7.21 10.38
N ILE A 24 2.69 6.09 10.29
CA ILE A 24 2.33 5.46 9.02
C ILE A 24 0.83 5.18 8.96
N LEU A 25 0.22 5.48 7.81
CA LEU A 25 -1.14 5.12 7.46
C LEU A 25 -1.12 4.13 6.32
N ASP A 26 -1.77 2.97 6.48
CA ASP A 26 -1.95 1.99 5.42
C ASP A 26 -3.38 2.04 4.90
N ILE A 27 -3.58 2.57 3.70
CA ILE A 27 -4.90 2.70 3.08
C ILE A 27 -5.24 1.41 2.35
N GLY A 28 -6.44 0.87 2.63
CA GLY A 28 -6.82 -0.47 2.16
C GLY A 28 -6.02 -1.57 2.86
N GLY A 29 -5.57 -1.31 4.10
CA GLY A 29 -4.65 -2.17 4.83
C GLY A 29 -5.27 -3.48 5.34
N GLY A 30 -6.55 -3.72 5.11
CA GLY A 30 -7.23 -4.95 5.45
C GLY A 30 -7.17 -5.26 6.94
N THR A 31 -6.64 -6.42 7.27
CA THR A 31 -6.44 -6.83 8.66
C THR A 31 -5.18 -6.24 9.31
N GLY A 32 -4.41 -5.39 8.61
CA GLY A 32 -3.21 -4.75 9.15
C GLY A 32 -1.94 -5.62 9.15
N ALA A 33 -1.93 -6.71 8.40
CA ALA A 33 -0.80 -7.64 8.35
C ALA A 33 0.52 -6.96 7.93
N PHE A 34 0.46 -6.03 6.97
CA PHE A 34 1.64 -5.25 6.57
C PHE A 34 2.16 -4.37 7.72
N LEU A 35 1.28 -3.66 8.39
CA LEU A 35 1.67 -2.78 9.51
C LEU A 35 2.19 -3.56 10.71
N LEU A 36 1.71 -4.77 10.97
CA LEU A 36 2.30 -5.66 11.98
C LEU A 36 3.74 -6.04 11.61
N ALA A 37 4.01 -6.34 10.35
CA ALA A 37 5.36 -6.60 9.89
C ALA A 37 6.26 -5.35 10.02
N VAL A 38 5.73 -4.15 9.75
CA VAL A 38 6.44 -2.88 10.01
C VAL A 38 6.73 -2.71 11.50
N LYS A 39 5.74 -2.91 12.37
CA LYS A 39 5.87 -2.79 13.84
C LYS A 39 6.87 -3.77 14.43
N SER A 40 6.94 -4.99 13.91
CA SER A 40 7.92 -5.99 14.33
C SER A 40 9.36 -5.51 14.13
N LYS A 41 9.63 -4.76 13.06
CA LYS A 41 10.97 -4.22 12.75
C LYS A 41 11.20 -2.81 13.32
N TYR A 42 10.12 -2.02 13.45
CA TYR A 42 10.13 -0.64 13.90
C TYR A 42 9.05 -0.40 14.95
N PRO A 43 9.22 -0.90 16.20
CA PRO A 43 8.17 -0.93 17.22
C PRO A 43 7.67 0.46 17.67
N SER A 44 8.50 1.49 17.52
CA SER A 44 8.15 2.87 17.90
C SER A 44 7.23 3.61 16.93
N ILE A 45 6.99 3.05 15.72
CA ILE A 45 6.12 3.69 14.73
C ILE A 45 4.67 3.59 15.19
N GLU A 46 3.97 4.71 15.19
CA GLU A 46 2.52 4.75 15.29
C GLU A 46 1.92 4.31 13.95
N ALA A 47 1.18 3.20 13.95
CA ALA A 47 0.70 2.56 12.75
C ALA A 47 -0.83 2.52 12.73
N THR A 48 -1.44 3.06 11.68
CA THR A 48 -2.90 3.16 11.50
C THR A 48 -3.33 2.46 10.23
N VAL A 49 -4.29 1.54 10.34
CA VAL A 49 -5.01 0.93 9.22
C VAL A 49 -6.21 1.80 8.89
N PHE A 50 -6.35 2.20 7.62
CA PHE A 50 -7.54 2.86 7.10
C PHE A 50 -8.21 1.97 6.05
N ASP A 51 -9.42 1.51 6.35
CA ASP A 51 -10.16 0.60 5.48
C ASP A 51 -11.67 0.72 5.74
N LEU A 52 -12.48 0.11 4.90
CA LEU A 52 -13.94 0.11 5.02
C LEU A 52 -14.39 -0.38 6.42
N PRO A 53 -15.50 0.18 6.97
CA PRO A 53 -15.94 -0.14 8.34
C PRO A 53 -16.15 -1.63 8.60
N ASN A 54 -16.67 -2.37 7.61
CA ASN A 54 -16.86 -3.83 7.71
C ASN A 54 -15.51 -4.58 7.80
N VAL A 55 -14.49 -4.14 7.06
CA VAL A 55 -13.14 -4.73 7.08
C VAL A 55 -12.47 -4.46 8.43
N ILE A 56 -12.56 -3.21 8.93
CA ILE A 56 -12.02 -2.82 10.24
C ILE A 56 -12.68 -3.62 11.37
N ASN A 57 -13.99 -3.87 11.31
CA ASN A 57 -14.67 -4.68 12.31
C ASN A 57 -14.14 -6.12 12.35
N VAL A 58 -13.89 -6.73 11.18
CA VAL A 58 -13.26 -8.05 11.08
C VAL A 58 -11.83 -8.02 11.63
N ALA A 59 -11.04 -7.01 11.27
CA ALA A 59 -9.69 -6.84 11.77
C ALA A 59 -9.66 -6.79 13.31
N LYS A 60 -10.45 -5.90 13.90
CA LYS A 60 -10.56 -5.77 15.37
C LYS A 60 -10.97 -7.08 16.04
N SER A 61 -11.96 -7.80 15.49
CA SER A 61 -12.41 -9.07 16.05
C SER A 61 -11.31 -10.15 16.02
N ASN A 62 -10.47 -10.14 14.99
CA ASN A 62 -9.34 -11.07 14.90
C ASN A 62 -8.26 -10.77 15.93
N TYR A 63 -7.98 -9.50 16.20
CA TYR A 63 -6.90 -9.09 17.12
C TYR A 63 -7.31 -9.09 18.59
N GLN A 64 -8.59 -8.90 18.92
CA GLN A 64 -9.08 -9.04 20.30
C GLN A 64 -8.81 -10.42 20.92
N LYS A 65 -8.52 -11.42 20.08
CA LYS A 65 -8.23 -12.80 20.50
C LYS A 65 -6.74 -13.09 20.71
N ILE A 66 -5.87 -12.11 20.46
CA ILE A 66 -4.41 -12.29 20.49
C ILE A 66 -3.83 -11.18 21.37
N ASP A 67 -3.55 -11.49 22.64
CA ASP A 67 -3.11 -10.53 23.65
C ASP A 67 -1.85 -9.75 23.23
N ASP A 68 -0.91 -10.37 22.54
CA ASP A 68 0.35 -9.75 22.09
C ASP A 68 0.19 -8.69 20.99
N ILE A 69 -1.00 -8.58 20.39
CA ILE A 69 -1.27 -7.68 19.23
C ILE A 69 -2.21 -6.54 19.63
N VAL A 70 -2.89 -6.67 20.78
CA VAL A 70 -3.81 -5.64 21.25
C VAL A 70 -3.06 -4.33 21.48
N GLY A 71 -3.52 -3.25 20.82
CA GLY A 71 -2.92 -1.92 20.95
C GLY A 71 -1.69 -1.64 20.07
N LEU A 72 -1.22 -2.61 19.28
CA LEU A 72 -0.11 -2.38 18.34
C LEU A 72 -0.52 -1.52 17.14
N LEU A 73 -1.78 -1.61 16.71
CA LEU A 73 -2.32 -0.89 15.55
C LEU A 73 -3.50 -0.03 15.95
N ASN A 74 -3.58 1.14 15.34
CA ASN A 74 -4.77 1.97 15.31
C ASN A 74 -5.63 1.57 14.10
N PHE A 75 -6.96 1.65 14.26
CA PHE A 75 -7.92 1.32 13.20
C PHE A 75 -8.85 2.51 12.96
N CYS A 76 -8.81 3.05 11.76
CA CYS A 76 -9.65 4.15 11.30
C CYS A 76 -10.59 3.63 10.20
N PRO A 77 -11.90 3.46 10.48
CA PRO A 77 -12.85 3.06 9.46
C PRO A 77 -13.15 4.23 8.51
N GLY A 78 -13.18 3.96 7.21
CA GLY A 78 -13.55 4.94 6.19
C GLY A 78 -13.44 4.41 4.77
N ASP A 79 -14.14 5.08 3.86
CA ASP A 79 -14.05 4.85 2.41
C ASP A 79 -13.10 5.90 1.82
N PHE A 80 -11.95 5.49 1.31
CA PHE A 80 -10.94 6.40 0.77
C PHE A 80 -11.43 7.24 -0.43
N LEU A 81 -12.58 6.87 -1.03
CA LEU A 81 -13.20 7.67 -2.09
C LEU A 81 -14.13 8.77 -1.55
N LYS A 82 -14.63 8.64 -0.33
CA LYS A 82 -15.67 9.52 0.23
C LYS A 82 -15.22 10.25 1.49
N ASP A 83 -14.59 9.50 2.41
CA ASP A 83 -14.26 10.00 3.74
C ASP A 83 -12.86 10.64 3.76
N ASP A 84 -12.62 11.53 4.71
CA ASP A 84 -11.33 12.20 4.86
C ASP A 84 -10.22 11.22 5.21
N ILE A 85 -9.12 11.31 4.46
CA ILE A 85 -7.91 10.52 4.74
C ILE A 85 -7.19 11.16 5.94
N PRO A 86 -6.86 10.36 6.99
CA PRO A 86 -6.13 10.86 8.16
C PRO A 86 -4.83 11.56 7.78
N SER A 87 -4.73 12.84 8.12
CA SER A 87 -3.57 13.70 7.79
C SER A 87 -2.40 13.51 8.77
N ASN A 88 -1.33 14.28 8.57
CA ASN A 88 -0.13 14.29 9.43
C ASN A 88 0.63 12.96 9.52
N GLN A 89 0.63 12.18 8.44
CA GLN A 89 1.39 10.95 8.33
C GLN A 89 2.76 11.22 7.69
N ASP A 90 3.82 10.61 8.22
CA ASP A 90 5.15 10.69 7.57
C ASP A 90 5.17 9.81 6.31
N VAL A 91 4.46 8.69 6.37
CA VAL A 91 4.29 7.76 5.25
C VAL A 91 2.82 7.36 5.12
N ILE A 92 2.30 7.38 3.90
CA ILE A 92 1.05 6.69 3.54
C ILE A 92 1.43 5.53 2.63
N SER A 93 0.95 4.32 2.93
CA SER A 93 1.18 3.12 2.12
C SER A 93 -0.08 2.65 1.40
N LEU A 94 0.13 2.12 0.21
CA LEU A 94 -0.83 1.41 -0.61
C LEU A 94 -0.22 0.05 -0.97
N VAL A 95 -0.68 -1.01 -0.29
CA VAL A 95 -0.14 -2.36 -0.46
C VAL A 95 -1.19 -3.25 -1.11
N ARG A 96 -1.05 -3.49 -2.41
CA ARG A 96 -2.00 -4.28 -3.21
C ARG A 96 -3.41 -3.66 -3.22
N VAL A 97 -3.48 -2.37 -3.51
CA VAL A 97 -4.73 -1.60 -3.57
C VAL A 97 -5.00 -1.09 -4.98
N LEU A 98 -4.02 -0.45 -5.62
CA LEU A 98 -4.27 0.28 -6.87
C LEU A 98 -4.63 -0.63 -8.05
N TYR A 99 -4.09 -1.85 -8.09
CA TYR A 99 -4.34 -2.78 -9.18
C TYR A 99 -5.80 -3.29 -9.24
N ASP A 100 -6.56 -3.16 -8.14
CA ASP A 100 -7.98 -3.51 -8.08
C ASP A 100 -8.90 -2.41 -8.64
N HIS A 101 -8.34 -1.25 -9.02
CA HIS A 101 -9.08 -0.06 -9.45
C HIS A 101 -8.69 0.42 -10.84
N GLU A 102 -9.66 1.04 -11.53
CA GLU A 102 -9.45 1.72 -12.81
C GLU A 102 -8.66 3.03 -12.66
N ASP A 103 -8.16 3.57 -13.78
CA ASP A 103 -7.26 4.74 -13.78
C ASP A 103 -7.88 5.99 -13.13
N SER A 104 -9.18 6.23 -13.34
CA SER A 104 -9.91 7.37 -12.76
C SER A 104 -9.96 7.30 -11.22
N THR A 105 -10.23 6.12 -10.67
CA THR A 105 -10.26 5.88 -9.23
C THR A 105 -8.87 6.01 -8.63
N VAL A 106 -7.85 5.46 -9.29
CA VAL A 106 -6.45 5.57 -8.86
C VAL A 106 -5.99 7.04 -8.84
N GLU A 107 -6.29 7.79 -9.89
CA GLU A 107 -5.92 9.22 -9.96
C GLU A 107 -6.61 10.04 -8.85
N LEU A 108 -7.91 9.79 -8.61
CA LEU A 108 -8.64 10.41 -7.52
C LEU A 108 -8.03 10.08 -6.14
N LEU A 109 -7.77 8.81 -5.88
CA LEU A 109 -7.17 8.37 -4.62
C LEU A 109 -5.78 9.01 -4.40
N LEU A 110 -4.92 8.98 -5.41
CA LEU A 110 -3.58 9.56 -5.32
C LEU A 110 -3.61 11.08 -5.10
N LYS A 111 -4.57 11.79 -5.70
CA LYS A 111 -4.78 13.21 -5.44
C LYS A 111 -5.18 13.48 -3.99
N ARG A 112 -6.13 12.71 -3.45
CA ARG A 112 -6.56 12.82 -2.05
C ARG A 112 -5.42 12.49 -1.08
N ILE A 113 -4.60 11.47 -1.37
CA ILE A 113 -3.40 11.15 -0.59
C ILE A 113 -2.40 12.30 -0.64
N TYR A 114 -2.19 12.89 -1.82
CA TYR A 114 -1.32 14.06 -1.95
C TYR A 114 -1.80 15.22 -1.06
N GLU A 115 -3.09 15.50 -1.03
CA GLU A 115 -3.68 16.54 -0.18
C GLU A 115 -3.46 16.24 1.30
N ALA A 116 -3.68 14.99 1.75
CA ALA A 116 -3.57 14.56 3.14
C ALA A 116 -2.13 14.51 3.67
N LEU A 117 -1.14 14.21 2.82
CA LEU A 117 0.27 14.16 3.21
C LEU A 117 0.80 15.57 3.57
N PRO A 118 1.62 15.71 4.61
CA PRO A 118 2.36 16.94 4.87
C PRO A 118 3.46 17.14 3.82
N LYS A 119 3.96 18.37 3.70
CA LYS A 119 5.13 18.66 2.84
C LYS A 119 6.32 17.79 3.27
N GLY A 120 6.93 17.09 2.32
CA GLY A 120 8.02 16.14 2.55
C GLY A 120 7.55 14.74 2.98
N GLY A 121 6.25 14.53 3.19
CA GLY A 121 5.66 13.21 3.41
C GLY A 121 5.90 12.26 2.23
N SER A 122 5.82 10.97 2.49
CA SER A 122 6.08 9.94 1.48
C SER A 122 4.85 9.11 1.19
N LEU A 123 4.63 8.82 -0.08
CA LEU A 123 3.76 7.74 -0.52
C LEU A 123 4.60 6.51 -0.83
N LEU A 124 4.20 5.36 -0.32
CA LEU A 124 4.79 4.04 -0.61
C LEU A 124 3.75 3.18 -1.32
N ILE A 125 4.09 2.69 -2.51
CA ILE A 125 3.24 1.80 -3.31
C ILE A 125 3.95 0.46 -3.43
N THR A 126 3.24 -0.60 -3.08
CA THR A 126 3.69 -1.99 -3.19
C THR A 126 2.65 -2.79 -3.96
N GLU A 127 2.94 -3.08 -5.22
CA GLU A 127 1.97 -3.65 -6.17
C GLU A 127 2.61 -4.69 -7.08
N PRO A 128 1.84 -5.66 -7.59
CA PRO A 128 2.24 -6.35 -8.81
C PRO A 128 2.23 -5.33 -9.96
N MET A 129 3.38 -5.14 -10.61
CA MET A 129 3.49 -4.21 -11.75
C MET A 129 3.79 -4.97 -13.02
N SER A 130 3.17 -4.54 -14.13
CA SER A 130 3.38 -5.11 -15.44
C SER A 130 4.71 -4.68 -16.08
N GLY A 131 5.14 -5.39 -17.11
CA GLY A 131 6.36 -5.08 -17.86
C GLY A 131 7.63 -5.66 -17.24
N GLY A 132 8.78 -5.24 -17.75
CA GLY A 132 10.08 -5.76 -17.35
C GLY A 132 10.58 -6.88 -18.23
N SER A 133 11.66 -7.54 -17.82
CA SER A 133 12.27 -8.68 -18.52
C SER A 133 11.62 -10.01 -18.13
N LYS A 134 11.81 -11.07 -18.93
CA LYS A 134 11.54 -12.45 -18.49
C LYS A 134 12.45 -12.77 -17.28
N PRO A 135 12.01 -13.42 -16.20
CA PRO A 135 10.69 -14.01 -15.94
C PRO A 135 9.67 -13.07 -15.29
N MET A 136 9.97 -11.79 -15.05
CA MET A 136 9.08 -10.85 -14.39
C MET A 136 7.71 -10.73 -15.08
N ARG A 137 7.70 -10.87 -16.42
CA ARG A 137 6.48 -10.86 -17.22
C ARG A 137 5.53 -12.03 -16.98
N SER A 138 5.94 -13.08 -16.26
CA SER A 138 5.01 -14.15 -15.87
C SER A 138 3.88 -13.64 -14.98
N SER A 139 4.14 -12.63 -14.16
CA SER A 139 3.13 -11.97 -13.34
C SER A 139 2.15 -11.13 -14.17
N ASP A 140 2.55 -10.62 -15.34
CA ASP A 140 1.66 -9.86 -16.23
C ASP A 140 0.45 -10.69 -16.63
N CYS A 141 0.66 -11.96 -16.95
CA CYS A 141 -0.40 -12.88 -17.32
C CYS A 141 -1.30 -13.21 -16.12
N TYR A 142 -0.69 -13.60 -15.00
CA TYR A 142 -1.44 -13.99 -13.80
C TYR A 142 -2.31 -12.85 -13.26
N PHE A 143 -1.74 -11.67 -13.06
CA PHE A 143 -2.48 -10.55 -12.49
C PHE A 143 -3.45 -9.91 -13.49
N SER A 144 -3.19 -9.98 -14.79
CA SER A 144 -4.18 -9.56 -15.81
C SER A 144 -5.42 -10.45 -15.78
N PHE A 145 -5.26 -11.77 -15.66
CA PHE A 145 -6.41 -12.66 -15.47
C PHE A 145 -7.13 -12.43 -14.14
N TYR A 146 -6.37 -12.16 -13.07
CA TYR A 146 -6.95 -11.84 -11.77
C TYR A 146 -7.85 -10.59 -11.85
N THR A 147 -7.36 -9.49 -12.42
CA THR A 147 -8.14 -8.25 -12.57
C THR A 147 -9.33 -8.42 -13.51
N MET A 148 -9.21 -9.22 -14.58
CA MET A 148 -10.35 -9.59 -15.43
C MET A 148 -11.44 -10.34 -14.64
N ALA A 149 -11.06 -11.29 -13.79
CA ALA A 149 -12.00 -12.04 -12.96
C ALA A 149 -12.71 -11.14 -11.94
N MET A 150 -12.04 -10.09 -11.47
CA MET A 150 -12.60 -9.08 -10.56
C MET A 150 -13.47 -8.05 -11.28
N THR A 151 -13.53 -8.06 -12.61
CA THR A 151 -14.29 -7.14 -13.48
C THR A 151 -13.87 -5.66 -13.40
N THR A 152 -13.01 -5.31 -12.47
CA THR A 152 -12.42 -3.98 -12.30
C THR A 152 -10.91 -4.10 -12.09
N GLY A 153 -10.22 -3.02 -12.30
CA GLY A 153 -8.79 -2.97 -12.04
C GLY A 153 -7.92 -3.14 -13.28
N LYS A 154 -6.66 -2.83 -13.07
CA LYS A 154 -5.63 -2.85 -14.12
C LYS A 154 -4.25 -3.02 -13.49
N VAL A 155 -3.49 -3.98 -13.97
CA VAL A 155 -2.08 -4.11 -13.61
C VAL A 155 -1.28 -3.08 -14.39
N ARG A 156 -0.74 -2.09 -13.70
CA ARG A 156 0.03 -0.99 -14.30
C ARG A 156 1.52 -1.29 -14.25
N SER A 157 2.24 -0.81 -15.25
CA SER A 157 3.70 -0.76 -15.22
C SER A 157 4.19 0.34 -14.26
N PHE A 158 5.48 0.29 -13.91
CA PHE A 158 6.11 1.36 -13.15
C PHE A 158 5.96 2.73 -13.85
N GLU A 159 6.11 2.79 -15.17
CA GLU A 159 6.00 4.04 -15.92
C GLU A 159 4.57 4.60 -15.93
N GLU A 160 3.54 3.73 -15.99
CA GLU A 160 2.15 4.16 -15.86
C GLU A 160 1.86 4.72 -14.46
N HIS A 161 2.30 4.05 -13.39
CA HIS A 161 2.20 4.60 -12.03
C HIS A 161 2.93 5.93 -11.89
N LYS A 162 4.16 6.03 -12.41
CA LYS A 162 4.95 7.25 -12.41
C LYS A 162 4.25 8.39 -13.13
N ALA A 163 3.64 8.14 -14.28
CA ALA A 163 2.90 9.14 -15.02
C ALA A 163 1.70 9.69 -14.23
N ILE A 164 0.94 8.81 -13.54
CA ILE A 164 -0.18 9.23 -12.69
C ILE A 164 0.33 10.03 -11.49
N LEU A 165 1.38 9.57 -10.82
CA LEU A 165 1.98 10.27 -9.67
C LEU A 165 2.44 11.69 -10.03
N LEU A 166 3.09 11.86 -11.18
CA LEU A 166 3.52 13.19 -11.65
C LEU A 166 2.31 14.12 -11.90
N ARG A 167 1.25 13.60 -12.53
CA ARG A 167 0.01 14.40 -12.77
C ARG A 167 -0.70 14.79 -11.48
N THR A 168 -0.58 13.97 -10.43
CA THR A 168 -1.19 14.24 -9.12
C THR A 168 -0.32 15.08 -8.19
N GLY A 169 0.88 15.52 -8.66
CA GLY A 169 1.74 16.47 -7.95
C GLY A 169 2.92 15.84 -7.22
N PHE A 170 3.01 14.50 -7.15
CA PHE A 170 4.15 13.84 -6.52
C PHE A 170 5.46 14.05 -7.28
N SER A 171 6.56 14.04 -6.52
CA SER A 171 7.91 14.21 -7.02
C SER A 171 8.85 13.12 -6.47
N ASN A 172 10.13 13.14 -6.86
CA ASN A 172 11.15 12.21 -6.36
C ASN A 172 10.67 10.74 -6.37
N ILE A 173 10.15 10.30 -7.53
CA ILE A 173 9.60 8.96 -7.69
C ILE A 173 10.76 7.97 -7.84
N VAL A 174 10.85 7.02 -6.93
CA VAL A 174 11.93 6.03 -6.85
C VAL A 174 11.35 4.63 -7.00
N LYS A 175 11.94 3.83 -7.88
CA LYS A 175 11.73 2.38 -7.93
C LYS A 175 12.74 1.69 -7.04
N HIS A 176 12.27 0.93 -6.06
CA HIS A 176 13.13 0.20 -5.14
C HIS A 176 13.44 -1.20 -5.68
N VAL A 177 14.65 -1.69 -5.39
CA VAL A 177 15.07 -3.04 -5.78
C VAL A 177 14.42 -4.04 -4.83
N VAL A 178 13.78 -5.05 -5.39
CA VAL A 178 13.18 -6.18 -4.66
C VAL A 178 13.81 -7.49 -5.14
N SER A 179 13.89 -8.50 -4.29
CA SER A 179 14.49 -9.79 -4.66
C SER A 179 13.54 -10.66 -5.50
N ALA A 180 12.23 -10.45 -5.37
CA ALA A 180 11.21 -11.20 -6.10
C ALA A 180 10.23 -10.28 -6.86
N PRO A 181 10.70 -9.57 -7.91
CA PRO A 181 9.90 -8.55 -8.62
C PRO A 181 8.68 -9.12 -9.36
N PHE A 182 8.61 -10.43 -9.54
CA PHE A 182 7.43 -11.13 -10.08
C PHE A 182 6.31 -11.30 -9.06
N ILE A 183 6.58 -11.16 -7.76
CA ILE A 183 5.57 -11.18 -6.69
C ILE A 183 5.01 -9.78 -6.49
N THR A 184 5.92 -8.82 -6.35
CA THR A 184 5.57 -7.41 -6.10
C THR A 184 6.73 -6.51 -6.50
N GLN A 185 6.42 -5.26 -6.79
CA GLN A 185 7.40 -4.19 -6.96
C GLN A 185 7.08 -3.08 -5.97
N VAL A 186 8.12 -2.35 -5.58
CA VAL A 186 8.03 -1.29 -4.57
C VAL A 186 8.48 0.02 -5.18
N MET A 187 7.67 1.05 -5.01
CA MET A 187 8.02 2.41 -5.39
C MET A 187 7.64 3.41 -4.30
N SER A 188 8.33 4.52 -4.24
CA SER A 188 7.98 5.63 -3.36
C SER A 188 7.98 6.95 -4.12
N ALA A 189 7.21 7.91 -3.59
CA ALA A 189 7.14 9.27 -4.10
C ALA A 189 7.08 10.28 -2.95
N LYS A 190 7.43 11.53 -3.19
CA LYS A 190 7.37 12.63 -2.22
C LYS A 190 6.34 13.68 -2.61
N LYS A 191 5.68 14.22 -1.57
CA LYS A 191 4.94 15.47 -1.70
C LYS A 191 5.87 16.67 -1.64
#